data_6f38292558a19b858fccf9c0f5633848
#
_entry.id   6f38292558a19b858fccf9c0f5633848
#
_cell.length_a   1.000
_cell.length_b   1.000
_cell.length_c   1.000
_cell.angle_alpha   90.00
_cell.angle_beta   90.00
_cell.angle_gamma   90.00
#
_symmetry.space_group_name_H-M   'P 1'
#
loop_
_entity.id
_entity.type
_entity.pdbx_description
1 polymer ?
#
loop_
_entity_poly.entity_id
_entity_poly.type
_entity_poly.pdbx_seq_one_letter_code
_entity_poly.pdbx_strand_id
1 'polypeptide(L)'
;MTRPEAVNIAERLFAGLSGEFRAVVEATQDGVVAGLGFVDPSLAPAEAGRWRALAEEGQPVTAGTPLVEVIGNAAELGVAEDYVLGPLGFASGIATRAYQFKEACPPGLSIACGGWKKLPAPLKPLLRAGLAAAGLLPRLVAGDFVYISKNAVTLLGSVEQAIRAGLAVDHGPVAVQVKNVEEALFAARAGAGVIMVDTASLDDLAAVH
;
A
#
# COMPACT_ATOMS: atom_id res chain seq x y z
N MET A 1 31.55 -21.75 -4.46
CA MET A 1 30.97 -22.17 -3.17
C MET A 1 29.47 -22.39 -3.42
N THR A 2 29.08 -23.67 -3.53
CA THR A 2 27.68 -24.08 -3.59
C THR A 2 27.01 -23.69 -2.27
N ARG A 3 25.94 -22.93 -2.31
CA ARG A 3 25.06 -22.71 -1.13
C ARG A 3 24.66 -24.10 -0.61
N PRO A 4 24.79 -24.37 0.70
CA PRO A 4 24.25 -25.60 1.25
C PRO A 4 22.75 -25.63 0.90
N GLU A 5 22.24 -26.80 0.49
CA GLU A 5 20.79 -27.01 0.29
C GLU A 5 20.07 -26.50 1.54
N ALA A 6 19.13 -25.56 1.32
CA ALA A 6 18.33 -25.03 2.40
C ALA A 6 17.54 -26.19 3.00
N VAL A 7 17.82 -26.52 4.24
CA VAL A 7 17.11 -27.57 4.98
C VAL A 7 15.67 -27.10 5.11
N ASN A 8 14.72 -27.82 4.53
CA ASN A 8 13.30 -27.54 4.73
C ASN A 8 12.93 -27.93 6.18
N ILE A 9 12.86 -26.91 7.03
CA ILE A 9 12.60 -27.08 8.47
C ILE A 9 11.18 -27.63 8.69
N ALA A 10 10.20 -27.18 7.90
CA ALA A 10 8.82 -27.64 7.99
C ALA A 10 8.68 -29.14 7.69
N GLU A 11 9.34 -29.65 6.64
CA GLU A 11 9.37 -31.09 6.35
C GLU A 11 9.94 -31.91 7.51
N ARG A 12 11.02 -31.45 8.13
CA ARG A 12 11.60 -32.14 9.28
C ARG A 12 10.74 -32.08 10.53
N LEU A 13 10.13 -30.92 10.78
CA LEU A 13 9.27 -30.70 11.93
C LEU A 13 8.03 -31.60 11.86
N PHE A 14 7.46 -31.73 10.69
CA PHE A 14 6.21 -32.47 10.47
C PHE A 14 6.40 -33.87 9.90
N ALA A 15 7.63 -34.40 9.84
CA ALA A 15 7.94 -35.71 9.24
C ALA A 15 7.11 -36.88 9.80
N GLY A 16 6.61 -36.76 11.05
CA GLY A 16 5.74 -37.77 11.66
C GLY A 16 4.25 -37.64 11.35
N LEU A 17 3.85 -36.61 10.63
CA LEU A 17 2.45 -36.37 10.26
C LEU A 17 2.20 -36.81 8.83
N SER A 18 1.13 -37.55 8.60
CA SER A 18 0.70 -38.01 7.29
C SER A 18 -0.75 -37.59 7.03
N GLY A 19 -1.08 -37.40 5.73
CA GLY A 19 -2.42 -37.03 5.32
C GLY A 19 -2.54 -35.58 4.85
N GLU A 20 -3.72 -35.24 4.43
CA GLU A 20 -4.11 -33.89 3.98
C GLU A 20 -4.83 -33.18 5.12
N PHE A 21 -4.46 -31.94 5.37
CA PHE A 21 -5.04 -31.08 6.39
C PHE A 21 -5.72 -29.89 5.72
N ARG A 22 -6.67 -29.30 6.43
CA ARG A 22 -7.35 -28.07 6.06
C ARG A 22 -7.12 -27.02 7.12
N ALA A 23 -6.59 -25.89 6.75
CA ALA A 23 -6.44 -24.71 7.59
C ALA A 23 -7.32 -23.58 7.07
N VAL A 24 -7.80 -22.73 7.96
CA VAL A 24 -8.57 -21.54 7.62
C VAL A 24 -7.93 -20.34 8.30
N VAL A 25 -7.63 -19.30 7.50
CA VAL A 25 -7.23 -18.00 8.00
C VAL A 25 -8.49 -17.21 8.30
N GLU A 26 -8.62 -16.72 9.52
CA GLU A 26 -9.75 -15.93 9.98
C GLU A 26 -9.34 -14.52 10.39
N ALA A 27 -10.26 -13.56 10.26
CA ALA A 27 -10.07 -12.22 10.78
C ALA A 27 -10.00 -12.25 12.30
N THR A 28 -8.97 -11.65 12.90
CA THR A 28 -8.83 -11.56 14.37
C THR A 28 -9.56 -10.36 14.96
N GLN A 29 -9.99 -9.42 14.12
CA GLN A 29 -10.72 -8.21 14.49
C GLN A 29 -11.57 -7.74 13.32
N ASP A 30 -12.47 -6.80 13.58
CA ASP A 30 -13.26 -6.12 12.54
C ASP A 30 -12.34 -5.32 11.61
N GLY A 31 -12.65 -5.33 10.31
CA GLY A 31 -11.81 -4.65 9.34
C GLY A 31 -12.29 -4.77 7.90
N VAL A 32 -11.37 -4.46 6.99
CA VAL A 32 -11.56 -4.55 5.54
C VAL A 32 -10.51 -5.47 4.95
N VAL A 33 -10.93 -6.44 4.17
CA VAL A 33 -10.05 -7.43 3.52
C VAL A 33 -9.29 -6.77 2.37
N ALA A 34 -7.97 -6.98 2.34
CA ALA A 34 -7.14 -6.57 1.22
C ALA A 34 -5.91 -7.46 1.08
N GLY A 35 -5.36 -7.52 -0.13
CA GLY A 35 -4.14 -8.28 -0.39
C GLY A 35 -4.35 -9.70 -0.85
N LEU A 36 -5.58 -10.12 -1.13
CA LEU A 36 -5.88 -11.45 -1.69
C LEU A 36 -5.15 -11.71 -3.01
N GLY A 37 -4.98 -10.69 -3.85
CA GLY A 37 -4.23 -10.80 -5.10
C GLY A 37 -2.72 -11.03 -4.93
N PHE A 38 -2.18 -10.92 -3.71
CA PHE A 38 -0.78 -11.23 -3.38
C PHE A 38 -0.62 -12.61 -2.74
N VAL A 39 -1.73 -13.31 -2.53
CA VAL A 39 -1.79 -14.70 -2.08
C VAL A 39 -1.92 -15.60 -3.33
N ASP A 40 -1.16 -15.32 -4.39
CA ASP A 40 -1.23 -16.07 -5.64
C ASP A 40 -0.42 -17.38 -5.51
N PRO A 41 -1.05 -18.56 -5.74
CA PRO A 41 -0.35 -19.84 -5.68
C PRO A 41 0.81 -19.93 -6.68
N SER A 42 0.75 -19.18 -7.78
CA SER A 42 1.83 -19.16 -8.77
C SER A 42 3.09 -18.44 -8.28
N LEU A 43 2.94 -17.60 -7.24
CA LEU A 43 4.04 -16.87 -6.58
C LEU A 43 4.55 -17.60 -5.32
N ALA A 44 3.76 -18.54 -4.80
CA ALA A 44 4.17 -19.42 -3.71
C ALA A 44 5.00 -20.59 -4.26
N PRO A 45 5.94 -21.15 -3.49
CA PRO A 45 6.55 -22.42 -3.84
C PRO A 45 5.50 -23.49 -4.09
N ALA A 46 5.82 -24.48 -4.94
CA ALA A 46 4.92 -25.63 -5.19
C ALA A 46 4.53 -26.37 -3.89
N GLU A 47 5.34 -26.20 -2.86
CA GLU A 47 5.20 -26.76 -1.52
C GLU A 47 4.22 -26.01 -0.62
N ALA A 48 3.61 -24.90 -1.07
CA ALA A 48 2.70 -24.09 -0.24
C ALA A 48 1.26 -24.60 -0.18
N GLY A 49 0.97 -25.79 -0.74
CA GLY A 49 -0.38 -26.34 -0.77
C GLY A 49 -1.33 -25.64 -1.76
N ARG A 50 -2.61 -26.00 -1.68
CA ARG A 50 -3.68 -25.38 -2.47
C ARG A 50 -4.46 -24.41 -1.58
N TRP A 51 -4.77 -23.22 -2.07
CA TRP A 51 -5.57 -22.25 -1.33
C TRP A 51 -6.72 -21.69 -2.17
N ARG A 52 -7.73 -21.15 -1.49
CA ARG A 52 -8.80 -20.38 -2.11
C ARG A 52 -9.25 -19.24 -1.20
N ALA A 53 -9.62 -18.12 -1.80
CA ALA A 53 -10.25 -17.03 -1.07
C ALA A 53 -11.67 -17.45 -0.64
N LEU A 54 -12.03 -17.09 0.58
CA LEU A 54 -13.38 -17.23 1.16
C LEU A 54 -14.04 -15.86 1.36
N ALA A 55 -13.28 -14.78 1.18
CA ALA A 55 -13.72 -13.40 1.24
C ALA A 55 -13.31 -12.65 -0.04
N GLU A 56 -13.83 -11.46 -0.25
CA GLU A 56 -13.55 -10.61 -1.40
C GLU A 56 -12.68 -9.42 -1.03
N GLU A 57 -11.93 -8.93 -2.03
CA GLU A 57 -11.13 -7.70 -1.88
C GLU A 57 -12.05 -6.50 -1.58
N GLY A 58 -11.76 -5.75 -0.51
CA GLY A 58 -12.57 -4.62 -0.05
C GLY A 58 -13.77 -5.01 0.81
N GLN A 59 -13.99 -6.29 1.08
CA GLN A 59 -15.10 -6.75 1.92
C GLN A 59 -14.92 -6.32 3.37
N PRO A 60 -15.90 -5.65 4.00
CA PRO A 60 -15.95 -5.49 5.45
C PRO A 60 -16.17 -6.83 6.14
N VAL A 61 -15.41 -7.10 7.19
CA VAL A 61 -15.49 -8.36 7.95
C VAL A 61 -15.47 -8.07 9.45
N THR A 62 -16.00 -9.04 10.22
CA THR A 62 -15.92 -9.06 11.68
C THR A 62 -14.94 -10.13 12.15
N ALA A 63 -14.51 -10.03 13.41
CA ALA A 63 -13.70 -11.08 14.05
C ALA A 63 -14.34 -12.46 13.87
N GLY A 64 -13.52 -13.47 13.51
CA GLY A 64 -13.94 -14.84 13.22
C GLY A 64 -14.42 -15.08 11.78
N THR A 65 -14.48 -14.04 10.91
CA THR A 65 -14.83 -14.23 9.50
C THR A 65 -13.73 -15.02 8.79
N PRO A 66 -14.03 -16.14 8.11
CA PRO A 66 -13.09 -16.89 7.29
C PRO A 66 -12.65 -16.07 6.06
N LEU A 67 -11.35 -15.98 5.82
CA LEU A 67 -10.77 -15.18 4.74
C LEU A 67 -10.16 -16.03 3.62
N VAL A 68 -9.39 -17.04 4.01
CA VAL A 68 -8.66 -17.92 3.09
C VAL A 68 -8.66 -19.34 3.64
N GLU A 69 -8.88 -20.31 2.78
CA GLU A 69 -8.71 -21.72 3.08
C GLU A 69 -7.45 -22.25 2.40
N VAL A 70 -6.66 -23.03 3.12
CA VAL A 70 -5.47 -23.72 2.60
C VAL A 70 -5.62 -25.20 2.86
N ILE A 71 -5.33 -26.03 1.85
CA ILE A 71 -5.40 -27.48 1.90
C ILE A 71 -4.04 -28.05 1.47
N GLY A 72 -3.47 -28.92 2.27
CA GLY A 72 -2.18 -29.54 1.98
C GLY A 72 -1.71 -30.46 3.11
N ASN A 73 -0.52 -31.02 2.98
CA ASN A 73 0.12 -31.72 4.09
C ASN A 73 0.62 -30.72 5.16
N ALA A 74 1.06 -31.21 6.30
CA ALA A 74 1.46 -30.34 7.41
C ALA A 74 2.64 -29.39 7.07
N ALA A 75 3.60 -29.82 6.25
CA ALA A 75 4.72 -29.01 5.83
C ALA A 75 4.26 -27.90 4.85
N GLU A 76 3.37 -28.23 3.92
CA GLU A 76 2.78 -27.27 2.99
C GLU A 76 1.97 -26.20 3.72
N LEU A 77 1.22 -26.57 4.77
CA LEU A 77 0.50 -25.59 5.59
C LEU A 77 1.46 -24.66 6.34
N GLY A 78 2.58 -25.19 6.87
CA GLY A 78 3.61 -24.36 7.51
C GLY A 78 4.26 -23.36 6.56
N VAL A 79 4.44 -23.73 5.29
CA VAL A 79 4.96 -22.82 4.25
C VAL A 79 3.88 -21.79 3.87
N ALA A 80 2.63 -22.22 3.74
CA ALA A 80 1.52 -21.35 3.36
C ALA A 80 1.32 -20.20 4.36
N GLU A 81 1.62 -20.40 5.64
CA GLU A 81 1.52 -19.36 6.65
C GLU A 81 2.32 -18.11 6.26
N ASP A 82 3.56 -18.26 5.82
CA ASP A 82 4.41 -17.14 5.41
C ASP A 82 3.88 -16.39 4.18
N TYR A 83 3.26 -17.11 3.22
CA TYR A 83 2.79 -16.55 1.96
C TYR A 83 1.38 -15.99 2.02
N VAL A 84 0.56 -16.42 2.96
CA VAL A 84 -0.83 -15.99 3.11
C VAL A 84 -0.97 -14.88 4.15
N LEU A 85 -0.45 -15.11 5.37
CA LEU A 85 -0.70 -14.20 6.50
C LEU A 85 -0.02 -12.85 6.31
N GLY A 86 1.22 -12.82 5.83
CA GLY A 86 1.99 -11.59 5.67
C GLY A 86 1.31 -10.58 4.75
N PRO A 87 1.08 -10.91 3.48
CA PRO A 87 0.42 -10.02 2.54
C PRO A 87 -0.99 -9.62 2.97
N LEU A 88 -1.80 -10.60 3.40
CA LEU A 88 -3.19 -10.39 3.79
C LEU A 88 -3.29 -9.49 5.03
N GLY A 89 -2.52 -9.76 6.07
CA GLY A 89 -2.51 -8.97 7.31
C GLY A 89 -2.00 -7.55 7.07
N PHE A 90 -0.94 -7.38 6.29
CA PHE A 90 -0.38 -6.07 5.99
C PHE A 90 -1.33 -5.20 5.17
N ALA A 91 -1.88 -5.73 4.08
CA ALA A 91 -2.79 -4.98 3.22
C ALA A 91 -4.15 -4.71 3.89
N SER A 92 -4.72 -5.70 4.61
CA SER A 92 -5.98 -5.53 5.34
C SER A 92 -5.86 -4.54 6.51
N GLY A 93 -4.72 -4.51 7.20
CA GLY A 93 -4.46 -3.49 8.23
C GLY A 93 -4.45 -2.08 7.65
N ILE A 94 -3.84 -1.89 6.48
CA ILE A 94 -3.87 -0.62 5.73
C ILE A 94 -5.29 -0.29 5.28
N ALA A 95 -6.00 -1.25 4.68
CA ALA A 95 -7.37 -1.05 4.19
C ALA A 95 -8.32 -0.65 5.33
N THR A 96 -8.23 -1.33 6.47
CA THR A 96 -9.04 -1.05 7.65
C THR A 96 -8.79 0.39 8.15
N ARG A 97 -7.52 0.79 8.26
CA ARG A 97 -7.19 2.14 8.70
C ARG A 97 -7.59 3.20 7.68
N ALA A 98 -7.38 2.92 6.41
CA ALA A 98 -7.78 3.78 5.31
C ALA A 98 -9.32 4.00 5.28
N TYR A 99 -10.08 2.93 5.48
CA TYR A 99 -11.53 2.99 5.57
C TYR A 99 -12.00 3.88 6.74
N GLN A 100 -11.38 3.77 7.92
CA GLN A 100 -11.68 4.65 9.05
C GLN A 100 -11.44 6.13 8.73
N PHE A 101 -10.36 6.45 8.03
CA PHE A 101 -10.11 7.82 7.57
C PHE A 101 -11.17 8.29 6.57
N LYS A 102 -11.57 7.42 5.65
CA LYS A 102 -12.60 7.73 4.66
C LYS A 102 -13.94 8.06 5.34
N GLU A 103 -14.36 7.26 6.31
CA GLU A 103 -15.60 7.49 7.07
C GLU A 103 -15.56 8.78 7.88
N ALA A 104 -14.38 9.18 8.37
CA ALA A 104 -14.19 10.43 9.10
C ALA A 104 -14.03 11.65 8.18
N CYS A 105 -13.88 11.46 6.86
CA CYS A 105 -13.60 12.54 5.93
C CYS A 105 -14.86 13.27 5.55
N PRO A 106 -14.90 14.63 5.62
CA PRO A 106 -16.02 15.40 5.15
C PRO A 106 -16.35 15.15 3.67
N PRO A 107 -17.63 15.24 3.27
CA PRO A 107 -18.02 15.12 1.87
C PRO A 107 -17.29 16.13 0.97
N GLY A 108 -16.92 15.70 -0.23
CA GLY A 108 -16.23 16.54 -1.22
C GLY A 108 -14.71 16.55 -1.13
N LEU A 109 -14.15 15.95 -0.08
CA LEU A 109 -12.69 15.77 0.02
C LEU A 109 -12.26 14.37 -0.45
N SER A 110 -11.09 14.30 -1.06
CA SER A 110 -10.46 13.04 -1.44
C SER A 110 -9.21 12.83 -0.60
N ILE A 111 -9.01 11.59 -0.12
CA ILE A 111 -7.84 11.25 0.65
C ILE A 111 -6.84 10.51 -0.24
N ALA A 112 -5.63 11.04 -0.34
CA ALA A 112 -4.49 10.38 -0.98
C ALA A 112 -3.41 10.06 0.04
N CYS A 113 -2.85 8.86 -0.02
CA CYS A 113 -1.83 8.43 0.93
C CYS A 113 -0.43 8.90 0.50
N GLY A 114 0.25 9.66 1.36
CA GLY A 114 1.66 10.05 1.20
C GLY A 114 2.67 9.01 1.72
N GLY A 115 2.20 7.94 2.36
CA GLY A 115 3.06 6.94 3.03
C GLY A 115 3.96 6.14 2.09
N TRP A 116 3.65 6.08 0.80
CA TRP A 116 4.43 5.37 -0.20
C TRP A 116 5.90 5.78 -0.27
N LYS A 117 6.24 7.04 0.10
CA LYS A 117 7.62 7.53 0.19
C LYS A 117 8.42 6.89 1.33
N LYS A 118 7.73 6.44 2.37
CA LYS A 118 8.34 5.93 3.61
C LYS A 118 8.49 4.42 3.61
N LEU A 119 7.87 3.72 2.64
CA LEU A 119 7.92 2.26 2.57
C LEU A 119 9.03 1.77 1.63
N PRO A 120 9.68 0.65 1.98
CA PRO A 120 10.53 -0.10 1.07
C PRO A 120 9.79 -0.46 -0.23
N ALA A 121 10.51 -0.50 -1.35
CA ALA A 121 9.92 -0.74 -2.66
C ALA A 121 9.05 -2.00 -2.75
N PRO A 122 9.42 -3.16 -2.16
CA PRO A 122 8.62 -4.38 -2.21
C PRO A 122 7.25 -4.29 -1.53
N LEU A 123 7.08 -3.40 -0.55
CA LEU A 123 5.82 -3.23 0.20
C LEU A 123 4.86 -2.23 -0.44
N LYS A 124 5.31 -1.46 -1.44
CA LYS A 124 4.46 -0.45 -2.10
C LYS A 124 3.25 -1.03 -2.84
N PRO A 125 3.34 -2.19 -3.51
CA PRO A 125 2.15 -2.80 -4.10
C PRO A 125 1.09 -3.16 -3.07
N LEU A 126 1.47 -3.72 -1.91
CA LEU A 126 0.54 -4.04 -0.81
C LEU A 126 -0.11 -2.80 -0.21
N LEU A 127 0.65 -1.70 -0.03
CA LEU A 127 0.08 -0.42 0.37
C LEU A 127 -1.00 0.04 -0.60
N ARG A 128 -0.73 -0.02 -1.90
CA ARG A 128 -1.68 0.41 -2.93
C ARG A 128 -2.94 -0.45 -2.95
N ALA A 129 -2.79 -1.77 -2.80
CA ALA A 129 -3.91 -2.68 -2.70
C ALA A 129 -4.81 -2.36 -1.50
N GLY A 130 -4.23 -2.16 -0.31
CA GLY A 130 -4.99 -1.79 0.88
C GLY A 130 -5.72 -0.45 0.74
N LEU A 131 -5.09 0.56 0.13
CA LEU A 131 -5.75 1.85 -0.13
C LEU A 131 -6.89 1.72 -1.14
N ALA A 132 -6.68 0.98 -2.23
CA ALA A 132 -7.69 0.75 -3.25
C ALA A 132 -8.90 -0.03 -2.69
N ALA A 133 -8.67 -1.05 -1.87
CA ALA A 133 -9.71 -1.83 -1.21
C ALA A 133 -10.60 -0.96 -0.30
N ALA A 134 -10.03 0.06 0.34
CA ALA A 134 -10.78 1.05 1.11
C ALA A 134 -11.42 2.16 0.26
N GLY A 135 -11.15 2.20 -1.05
CA GLY A 135 -11.62 3.24 -1.96
C GLY A 135 -10.93 4.59 -1.77
N LEU A 136 -9.69 4.59 -1.29
CA LEU A 136 -8.82 5.77 -1.22
C LEU A 136 -7.91 5.86 -2.45
N LEU A 137 -7.40 7.08 -2.71
CA LEU A 137 -6.45 7.28 -3.79
C LEU A 137 -5.08 6.68 -3.44
N PRO A 138 -4.62 5.65 -4.17
CA PRO A 138 -3.33 5.02 -3.91
C PRO A 138 -2.14 5.88 -4.37
N ARG A 139 -2.41 6.93 -5.14
CA ARG A 139 -1.44 7.90 -5.66
C ARG A 139 -2.05 9.29 -5.64
N LEU A 140 -1.19 10.31 -5.56
CA LEU A 140 -1.59 11.73 -5.58
C LEU A 140 -2.27 12.12 -6.89
N VAL A 141 -1.80 11.57 -8.00
CA VAL A 141 -2.31 11.81 -9.36
C VAL A 141 -2.46 10.46 -10.06
N ALA A 142 -3.54 10.30 -10.83
CA ALA A 142 -3.69 9.17 -11.75
C ALA A 142 -2.76 9.37 -12.95
N GLY A 143 -2.02 8.32 -13.35
CA GLY A 143 -1.06 8.39 -14.45
C GLY A 143 0.31 8.95 -14.04
N ASP A 144 1.04 9.43 -15.03
CA ASP A 144 2.38 9.97 -14.86
C ASP A 144 2.34 11.43 -14.43
N PHE A 145 3.30 11.84 -13.61
CA PHE A 145 3.44 13.20 -13.13
C PHE A 145 4.85 13.47 -12.62
N VAL A 146 5.26 14.73 -12.65
CA VAL A 146 6.56 15.16 -12.12
C VAL A 146 6.40 15.56 -10.65
N TYR A 147 7.05 14.81 -9.75
CA TYR A 147 7.00 15.08 -8.33
C TYR A 147 8.24 15.86 -7.85
N ILE A 148 8.03 17.08 -7.39
CA ILE A 148 9.07 17.96 -6.87
C ILE A 148 8.97 18.05 -5.34
N SER A 149 9.90 17.37 -4.65
CA SER A 149 10.00 17.41 -3.19
C SER A 149 10.68 18.70 -2.70
N LYS A 150 10.56 18.98 -1.39
CA LYS A 150 11.32 20.08 -0.76
C LYS A 150 12.84 19.98 -1.00
N ASN A 151 13.37 18.76 -1.03
CA ASN A 151 14.80 18.55 -1.32
C ASN A 151 15.12 18.88 -2.79
N ALA A 152 14.24 18.51 -3.72
CA ALA A 152 14.42 18.89 -5.13
C ALA A 152 14.34 20.41 -5.32
N VAL A 153 13.42 21.10 -4.64
CA VAL A 153 13.37 22.58 -4.64
C VAL A 153 14.69 23.18 -4.13
N THR A 154 15.24 22.61 -3.05
CA THR A 154 16.53 23.07 -2.50
C THR A 154 17.67 22.87 -3.50
N LEU A 155 17.74 21.73 -4.17
CA LEU A 155 18.76 21.44 -5.17
C LEU A 155 18.64 22.31 -6.43
N LEU A 156 17.43 22.67 -6.82
CA LEU A 156 17.16 23.53 -7.98
C LEU A 156 17.20 25.01 -7.66
N GLY A 157 17.38 25.39 -6.38
CA GLY A 157 17.61 26.75 -5.91
C GLY A 157 16.35 27.51 -5.49
N SER A 158 15.22 27.31 -6.16
CA SER A 158 13.95 27.96 -5.79
C SER A 158 12.74 27.18 -6.30
N VAL A 159 11.55 27.49 -5.75
CA VAL A 159 10.27 26.95 -6.22
C VAL A 159 10.07 27.30 -7.72
N GLU A 160 10.42 28.51 -8.14
CA GLU A 160 10.31 28.94 -9.53
C GLU A 160 11.15 28.08 -10.47
N GLN A 161 12.44 27.92 -10.14
CA GLN A 161 13.35 27.10 -10.95
C GLN A 161 12.91 25.64 -10.98
N ALA A 162 12.42 25.13 -9.86
CA ALA A 162 11.93 23.77 -9.73
C ALA A 162 10.68 23.51 -10.60
N ILE A 163 9.71 24.41 -10.59
CA ILE A 163 8.50 24.29 -11.43
C ILE A 163 8.88 24.40 -12.90
N ARG A 164 9.71 25.36 -13.28
CA ARG A 164 10.19 25.51 -14.67
C ARG A 164 10.90 24.25 -15.17
N ALA A 165 11.77 23.67 -14.33
CA ALA A 165 12.44 22.40 -14.66
C ALA A 165 11.43 21.26 -14.79
N GLY A 166 10.45 21.17 -13.88
CA GLY A 166 9.41 20.15 -13.92
C GLY A 166 8.53 20.23 -15.16
N LEU A 167 8.12 21.43 -15.56
CA LEU A 167 7.34 21.65 -16.78
C LEU A 167 8.13 21.28 -18.05
N ALA A 168 9.45 21.54 -18.05
CA ALA A 168 10.31 21.18 -19.16
C ALA A 168 10.52 19.67 -19.34
N VAL A 169 10.22 18.85 -18.33
CA VAL A 169 10.25 17.37 -18.44
C VAL A 169 9.13 16.84 -19.34
N ASP A 170 8.02 17.58 -19.43
CA ASP A 170 6.84 17.23 -20.24
C ASP A 170 6.33 15.80 -19.98
N HIS A 171 6.17 15.47 -18.68
CA HIS A 171 5.76 14.14 -18.23
C HIS A 171 4.56 14.20 -17.28
N GLY A 172 3.50 14.85 -17.75
CA GLY A 172 2.27 15.06 -16.99
C GLY A 172 2.31 16.27 -16.04
N PRO A 173 1.33 16.42 -15.15
CA PRO A 173 1.25 17.57 -14.26
C PRO A 173 2.43 17.64 -13.29
N VAL A 174 2.83 18.86 -12.95
CA VAL A 174 3.86 19.12 -11.94
C VAL A 174 3.21 19.19 -10.56
N ALA A 175 3.64 18.30 -9.65
CA ALA A 175 3.27 18.33 -8.25
C ALA A 175 4.46 18.85 -7.41
N VAL A 176 4.28 19.94 -6.68
CA VAL A 176 5.35 20.58 -5.92
C VAL A 176 5.01 20.68 -4.44
N GLN A 177 5.99 20.39 -3.60
CA GLN A 177 5.93 20.57 -2.13
C GLN A 177 6.44 21.97 -1.75
N VAL A 178 5.61 22.74 -1.05
CA VAL A 178 5.89 24.12 -0.64
C VAL A 178 5.92 24.25 0.89
N LYS A 179 6.58 25.30 1.39
CA LYS A 179 6.85 25.50 2.83
C LYS A 179 5.97 26.58 3.46
N ASN A 180 5.32 27.40 2.65
CA ASN A 180 4.47 28.51 3.11
C ASN A 180 3.46 28.90 2.06
N VAL A 181 2.56 29.82 2.43
CA VAL A 181 1.47 30.34 1.58
C VAL A 181 2.01 31.10 0.36
N GLU A 182 3.09 31.89 0.52
CA GLU A 182 3.68 32.65 -0.57
C GLU A 182 4.20 31.74 -1.69
N GLU A 183 4.95 30.71 -1.32
CA GLU A 183 5.41 29.67 -2.26
C GLU A 183 4.24 28.95 -2.95
N ALA A 184 3.13 28.67 -2.21
CA ALA A 184 1.95 28.03 -2.76
C ALA A 184 1.28 28.90 -3.81
N LEU A 185 1.02 30.17 -3.51
CA LEU A 185 0.44 31.12 -4.43
C LEU A 185 1.32 31.37 -5.66
N PHE A 186 2.63 31.39 -5.46
CA PHE A 186 3.58 31.47 -6.57
C PHE A 186 3.49 30.21 -7.45
N ALA A 187 3.49 29.03 -6.85
CA ALA A 187 3.42 27.74 -7.56
C ALA A 187 2.15 27.65 -8.42
N ALA A 188 1.01 28.11 -7.90
CA ALA A 188 -0.25 28.18 -8.63
C ALA A 188 -0.13 29.05 -9.89
N ARG A 189 0.43 30.26 -9.75
CA ARG A 189 0.64 31.20 -10.89
C ARG A 189 1.65 30.68 -11.89
N ALA A 190 2.64 29.90 -11.44
CA ALA A 190 3.68 29.31 -12.27
C ALA A 190 3.25 28.03 -13.03
N GLY A 191 2.01 27.55 -12.83
CA GLY A 191 1.45 26.44 -13.57
C GLY A 191 1.65 25.07 -12.94
N ALA A 192 1.92 24.99 -11.64
CA ALA A 192 1.88 23.71 -10.92
C ALA A 192 0.46 23.13 -10.95
N GLY A 193 0.35 21.84 -11.33
CA GLY A 193 -0.94 21.13 -11.37
C GLY A 193 -1.40 20.65 -10.01
N VAL A 194 -0.47 20.40 -9.07
CA VAL A 194 -0.75 20.00 -7.69
C VAL A 194 0.22 20.72 -6.76
N ILE A 195 -0.31 21.34 -5.72
CA ILE A 195 0.47 22.06 -4.71
C ILE A 195 0.28 21.37 -3.36
N MET A 196 1.36 20.87 -2.79
CA MET A 196 1.35 20.23 -1.47
C MET A 196 1.83 21.22 -0.42
N VAL A 197 0.88 21.78 0.33
CA VAL A 197 1.16 22.69 1.45
C VAL A 197 1.55 21.85 2.66
N ASP A 198 2.84 21.76 2.94
CA ASP A 198 3.41 20.91 4.00
C ASP A 198 3.82 21.74 5.22
N THR A 199 2.87 22.52 5.74
CA THR A 199 3.07 23.39 6.91
C THR A 199 2.43 22.83 8.18
N ALA A 200 1.57 21.81 8.07
CA ALA A 200 0.72 21.28 9.13
C ALA A 200 -0.22 22.35 9.76
N SER A 201 -0.54 23.41 9.01
CA SER A 201 -1.43 24.51 9.40
C SER A 201 -2.69 24.50 8.54
N LEU A 202 -3.85 24.41 9.19
CA LEU A 202 -5.14 24.54 8.50
C LEU A 202 -5.39 25.97 8.04
N ASP A 203 -4.86 26.97 8.73
CA ASP A 203 -4.97 28.38 8.34
C ASP A 203 -4.20 28.65 7.04
N ASP A 204 -2.98 28.08 6.91
CA ASP A 204 -2.23 28.17 5.66
C ASP A 204 -2.97 27.49 4.50
N LEU A 205 -3.60 26.35 4.77
CA LEU A 205 -4.39 25.65 3.76
C LEU A 205 -5.60 26.49 3.32
N ALA A 206 -6.30 27.09 4.26
CA ALA A 206 -7.43 27.99 3.98
C ALA A 206 -7.00 29.25 3.20
N ALA A 207 -5.79 29.75 3.44
CA ALA A 207 -5.25 30.95 2.75
C ALA A 207 -4.85 30.68 1.28
N VAL A 208 -4.68 29.43 0.87
CA VAL A 208 -4.30 29.05 -0.50
C VAL A 208 -5.43 28.42 -1.30
N HIS A 209 -6.60 28.19 -0.69
CA HIS A 209 -7.80 27.68 -1.32
C HIS A 209 -8.59 28.81 -1.99
#